data_b1b90ffa1b496fc50c1a928638857c9e
#
_entry.id   b1b90ffa1b496fc50c1a928638857c9e
#
_cell.length_a   1.000
_cell.length_b   1.000
_cell.length_c   1.000
_cell.angle_alpha   90.00
_cell.angle_beta   90.00
_cell.angle_gamma   90.00
#
_symmetry.space_group_name_H-M   'P 1'
#
loop_
_entity.id
_entity.type
_entity.pdbx_description
1 polymer ?
#
loop_
_entity_poly.entity_id
_entity_poly.type
_entity_poly.pdbx_seq_one_letter_code
_entity_poly.pdbx_strand_id
1 'polypeptide(L)'
;EPDLLVSILGNEIFKKPIINLAKKGCINLHTALLPKYRGLMPSFWVLKNNEEFTGVSVFFVDEGIDSGPIIVQKKVKINNLTQQELIKITKKIGMDAIAEAIDLIEKDDFDLIENDDSKKTYYSFPKRSDVKDFYNKGKRFF
;
A
#
# COMPACT_ATOMS: atom_id res chain seq x y z
N GLU A 1 6.07 14.11 22.76
CA GLU A 1 5.45 14.30 21.46
C GLU A 1 6.33 13.68 20.36
N PRO A 2 5.82 12.69 19.59
CA PRO A 2 6.64 12.06 18.54
C PRO A 2 6.89 13.02 17.39
N ASP A 3 8.00 12.84 16.70
CA ASP A 3 8.30 13.62 15.50
C ASP A 3 7.57 13.07 14.27
N LEU A 4 7.41 11.76 14.18
CA LEU A 4 6.75 11.08 13.08
C LEU A 4 6.02 9.83 13.61
N LEU A 5 4.81 9.61 13.11
CA LEU A 5 4.08 8.35 13.32
C LEU A 5 4.25 7.46 12.10
N VAL A 6 4.48 6.18 12.33
CA VAL A 6 4.62 5.20 11.27
C VAL A 6 3.60 4.08 11.48
N SER A 7 2.73 3.89 10.50
CA SER A 7 1.79 2.78 10.44
C SER A 7 2.24 1.81 9.36
N ILE A 8 2.19 0.53 9.64
CA ILE A 8 2.61 -0.49 8.70
C ILE A 8 1.43 -1.42 8.44
N LEU A 9 0.95 -1.42 7.20
CA LEU A 9 -0.17 -2.26 6.76
C LEU A 9 -1.45 -2.04 7.57
N GLY A 10 -1.62 -0.83 8.10
CA GLY A 10 -2.82 -0.46 8.87
C GLY A 10 -4.05 -0.37 7.98
N ASN A 11 -5.15 -0.96 8.45
CA ASN A 11 -6.43 -0.94 7.76
C ASN A 11 -7.43 0.04 8.38
N GLU A 12 -6.98 0.79 9.38
CA GLU A 12 -7.84 1.72 10.11
C GLU A 12 -7.79 3.11 9.49
N ILE A 13 -8.93 3.78 9.51
CA ILE A 13 -9.03 5.19 9.14
C ILE A 13 -8.61 6.02 10.36
N PHE A 14 -7.54 6.77 10.22
CA PHE A 14 -7.10 7.68 11.27
C PHE A 14 -7.83 9.03 11.16
N LYS A 15 -8.26 9.53 12.30
CA LYS A 15 -8.86 10.86 12.40
C LYS A 15 -7.81 11.93 12.70
N LYS A 16 -8.14 13.17 12.43
CA LYS A 16 -7.24 14.33 12.63
C LYS A 16 -6.45 14.33 13.94
N PRO A 17 -7.03 14.03 15.12
CA PRO A 17 -6.25 14.04 16.35
C PRO A 17 -5.04 13.11 16.34
N ILE A 18 -5.17 11.94 15.71
CA ILE A 18 -4.07 10.99 15.57
C ILE A 18 -3.10 11.44 14.49
N ILE A 19 -3.62 11.87 13.34
CA ILE A 19 -2.80 12.34 12.21
C ILE A 19 -1.92 13.52 12.64
N ASN A 20 -2.46 14.43 13.45
CA ASN A 20 -1.79 15.64 13.90
C ASN A 20 -0.95 15.46 15.17
N LEU A 21 -0.86 14.23 15.68
CA LEU A 21 -0.12 13.95 16.93
C LEU A 21 1.38 14.18 16.77
N ALA A 22 1.94 13.92 15.60
CA ALA A 22 3.35 14.07 15.31
C ALA A 22 3.62 15.32 14.46
N LYS A 23 4.76 15.99 14.72
CA LYS A 23 5.14 17.23 14.03
C LYS A 23 5.28 17.06 12.52
N LYS A 24 5.81 15.92 12.09
CA LYS A 24 6.09 15.60 10.69
C LYS A 24 5.01 14.74 10.07
N GLY A 25 3.90 14.51 10.78
CA GLY A 25 2.74 13.78 10.30
C GLY A 25 2.79 12.30 10.58
N CYS A 26 1.96 11.57 9.86
CA CYS A 26 1.82 10.11 9.94
C CYS A 26 2.00 9.51 8.56
N ILE A 27 2.86 8.51 8.44
CA ILE A 27 3.02 7.76 7.18
C ILE A 27 2.50 6.34 7.34
N ASN A 28 2.05 5.74 6.25
CA ASN A 28 1.59 4.35 6.20
C ASN A 28 2.19 3.66 4.99
N LEU A 29 2.45 2.37 5.16
CA LEU A 29 2.83 1.47 4.08
C LEU A 29 1.60 0.73 3.58
N HIS A 30 1.36 0.79 2.28
CA HIS A 30 0.36 0.00 1.57
C HIS A 30 1.04 -0.84 0.50
N THR A 31 0.69 -2.12 0.41
CA THR A 31 1.35 -3.06 -0.51
C THR A 31 0.68 -3.12 -1.88
N ALA A 32 0.54 -1.96 -2.49
CA ALA A 32 0.08 -1.79 -3.86
C ALA A 32 0.63 -0.48 -4.45
N LEU A 33 0.47 -0.33 -5.75
CA LEU A 33 0.80 0.90 -6.47
C LEU A 33 -0.40 1.85 -6.45
N LEU A 34 -0.48 2.69 -5.39
CA LEU A 34 -1.53 3.71 -5.29
C LEU A 34 -1.45 4.68 -6.49
N PRO A 35 -2.57 5.22 -6.94
CA PRO A 35 -3.93 5.25 -6.37
C PRO A 35 -4.76 4.00 -6.60
N LYS A 36 -4.26 3.03 -7.34
CA LYS A 36 -4.98 1.77 -7.56
C LYS A 36 -4.86 0.85 -6.35
N TYR A 37 -5.82 -0.05 -6.22
CA TYR A 37 -5.83 -1.08 -5.17
C TYR A 37 -5.81 -0.50 -3.75
N ARG A 38 -6.51 0.60 -3.52
CA ARG A 38 -6.81 1.07 -2.17
C ARG A 38 -7.68 0.02 -1.46
N GLY A 39 -7.58 -0.06 -0.13
CA GLY A 39 -8.42 -0.93 0.68
C GLY A 39 -7.71 -2.22 1.09
N LEU A 40 -8.43 -3.34 1.02
CA LEU A 40 -8.04 -4.61 1.63
C LEU A 40 -7.45 -5.60 0.63
N MET A 41 -6.56 -6.46 1.13
CA MET A 41 -5.99 -7.60 0.42
C MET A 41 -5.48 -7.29 -1.00
N PRO A 42 -4.63 -6.27 -1.16
CA PRO A 42 -4.17 -5.88 -2.51
C PRO A 42 -3.45 -7.00 -3.25
N SER A 43 -2.71 -7.87 -2.55
CA SER A 43 -2.01 -8.99 -3.18
C SER A 43 -2.97 -10.01 -3.82
N PHE A 44 -4.13 -10.22 -3.22
CA PHE A 44 -5.18 -11.04 -3.82
C PHE A 44 -5.71 -10.42 -5.12
N TRP A 45 -6.06 -9.15 -5.05
CA TRP A 45 -6.72 -8.46 -6.17
C TRP A 45 -5.82 -8.27 -7.38
N VAL A 46 -4.53 -7.96 -7.17
CA VAL A 46 -3.58 -7.86 -8.29
C VAL A 46 -3.38 -9.20 -8.99
N LEU A 47 -3.35 -10.30 -8.25
CA LEU A 47 -3.29 -11.65 -8.81
C LEU A 47 -4.56 -11.99 -9.58
N LYS A 48 -5.73 -11.78 -8.97
CA LYS A 48 -7.02 -12.03 -9.61
C LYS A 48 -7.17 -11.23 -10.91
N ASN A 49 -6.69 -10.01 -10.95
CA ASN A 49 -6.80 -9.13 -12.11
C ASN A 49 -5.67 -9.33 -13.14
N ASN A 50 -4.85 -10.35 -12.98
CA ASN A 50 -3.72 -10.65 -13.90
C ASN A 50 -2.78 -9.47 -14.12
N GLU A 51 -2.52 -8.68 -13.08
CA GLU A 51 -1.55 -7.59 -13.16
C GLU A 51 -0.15 -8.14 -13.40
N GLU A 52 0.62 -7.49 -14.25
CA GLU A 52 2.04 -7.83 -14.47
C GLU A 52 2.90 -7.32 -13.33
N PHE A 53 2.55 -6.16 -12.79
CA PHE A 53 3.27 -5.50 -11.72
C PHE A 53 2.33 -5.16 -10.56
N THR A 54 2.90 -5.20 -9.37
CA THR A 54 2.36 -4.54 -8.20
C THR A 54 3.48 -3.70 -7.59
N GLY A 55 3.38 -3.38 -6.33
CA GLY A 55 4.44 -2.65 -5.64
C GLY A 55 4.05 -2.31 -4.22
N VAL A 56 4.76 -1.34 -3.69
CA VAL A 56 4.50 -0.78 -2.37
C VAL A 56 4.46 0.74 -2.48
N SER A 57 3.63 1.36 -1.66
CA SER A 57 3.51 2.81 -1.56
C SER A 57 3.61 3.22 -0.10
N VAL A 58 4.49 4.16 0.20
CA VAL A 58 4.53 4.85 1.50
C VAL A 58 3.95 6.24 1.28
N PHE A 59 2.93 6.57 2.03
CA PHE A 59 2.17 7.81 1.84
C PHE A 59 1.87 8.49 3.17
N PHE A 60 1.64 9.80 3.13
CA PHE A 60 1.17 10.54 4.29
C PHE A 60 -0.31 10.26 4.50
N VAL A 61 -0.66 9.88 5.73
CA VAL A 61 -2.03 9.55 6.09
C VAL A 61 -2.87 10.82 6.15
N ASP A 62 -4.01 10.80 5.46
CA ASP A 62 -5.07 11.77 5.60
C ASP A 62 -6.33 11.09 6.16
N GLU A 63 -7.48 11.76 6.12
CA GLU A 63 -8.72 11.20 6.67
C GLU A 63 -9.40 10.17 5.76
N GLY A 64 -8.89 9.96 4.56
CA GLY A 64 -9.41 8.98 3.60
C GLY A 64 -8.74 7.61 3.73
N ILE A 65 -9.16 6.69 2.88
CA ILE A 65 -8.59 5.34 2.82
C ILE A 65 -7.48 5.32 1.77
N ASP A 66 -6.24 5.14 2.21
CA ASP A 66 -5.07 5.04 1.33
C ASP A 66 -5.00 6.19 0.30
N SER A 67 -5.41 7.38 0.70
CA SER A 67 -5.66 8.50 -0.22
C SER A 67 -4.62 9.62 -0.15
N GLY A 68 -3.78 9.64 0.86
CA GLY A 68 -2.81 10.71 1.05
C GLY A 68 -1.66 10.72 0.03
N PRO A 69 -0.92 11.83 -0.03
CA PRO A 69 0.18 11.96 -0.99
C PRO A 69 1.30 10.96 -0.74
N ILE A 70 1.88 10.45 -1.81
CA ILE A 70 2.86 9.35 -1.78
C ILE A 70 4.26 9.94 -1.70
N ILE A 71 5.10 9.44 -0.79
CA ILE A 71 6.50 9.85 -0.65
C ILE A 71 7.47 8.88 -1.33
N VAL A 72 7.21 7.56 -1.22
CA VAL A 72 8.03 6.52 -1.84
C VAL A 72 7.12 5.50 -2.48
N GLN A 73 7.48 5.06 -3.67
CA GLN A 73 6.76 4.00 -4.38
C GLN A 73 7.78 3.10 -5.06
N LYS A 74 7.65 1.78 -4.88
CA LYS A 74 8.54 0.78 -5.48
C LYS A 74 7.72 -0.25 -6.23
N LYS A 75 8.16 -0.61 -7.42
CA LYS A 75 7.49 -1.53 -8.33
C LYS A 75 8.04 -2.95 -8.18
N VAL A 76 7.17 -3.94 -8.26
CA VAL A 76 7.49 -5.36 -8.13
C VAL A 76 6.85 -6.11 -9.29
N LYS A 77 7.63 -6.95 -9.97
CA LYS A 77 7.08 -7.84 -10.99
C LYS A 77 6.47 -9.08 -10.34
N ILE A 78 5.25 -9.43 -10.73
CA ILE A 78 4.48 -10.50 -10.08
C ILE A 78 4.94 -11.89 -10.54
N ASN A 79 5.22 -12.08 -11.83
CA ASN A 79 5.54 -13.40 -12.39
C ASN A 79 4.49 -14.47 -12.01
N ASN A 80 4.93 -15.68 -11.66
CA ASN A 80 4.06 -16.81 -11.28
C ASN A 80 4.00 -17.01 -9.76
N LEU A 81 4.15 -15.94 -8.99
CA LEU A 81 4.16 -16.04 -7.53
C LEU A 81 2.78 -16.39 -6.99
N THR A 82 2.77 -17.17 -5.90
CA THR A 82 1.57 -17.35 -5.08
C THR A 82 1.29 -16.08 -4.27
N GLN A 83 0.09 -15.97 -3.71
CA GLN A 83 -0.23 -14.83 -2.85
C GLN A 83 0.72 -14.77 -1.64
N GLN A 84 1.01 -15.89 -1.01
CA GLN A 84 1.92 -15.95 0.13
C GLN A 84 3.31 -15.46 -0.23
N GLU A 85 3.84 -15.89 -1.36
CA GLU A 85 5.16 -15.44 -1.86
C GLU A 85 5.15 -13.95 -2.16
N LEU A 86 4.10 -13.46 -2.81
CA LEU A 86 3.95 -12.04 -3.15
C LEU A 86 3.86 -11.17 -1.87
N ILE A 87 3.12 -11.61 -0.86
CA ILE A 87 3.05 -10.91 0.43
C ILE A 87 4.43 -10.82 1.08
N LYS A 88 5.21 -11.89 1.08
CA LYS A 88 6.57 -11.88 1.64
C LYS A 88 7.46 -10.86 0.93
N ILE A 89 7.44 -10.86 -0.40
CA ILE A 89 8.28 -9.96 -1.21
C ILE A 89 7.86 -8.50 -0.98
N THR A 90 6.57 -8.21 -1.02
CA THR A 90 6.08 -6.84 -0.84
C THR A 90 6.30 -6.32 0.58
N LYS A 91 6.22 -7.18 1.60
CA LYS A 91 6.58 -6.78 2.97
C LYS A 91 8.05 -6.41 3.08
N LYS A 92 8.94 -7.21 2.51
CA LYS A 92 10.38 -6.96 2.54
C LYS A 92 10.73 -5.65 1.85
N ILE A 93 10.22 -5.45 0.63
CA ILE A 93 10.43 -4.23 -0.13
C ILE A 93 9.76 -3.04 0.58
N GLY A 94 8.62 -3.27 1.20
CA GLY A 94 7.91 -2.27 2.00
C GLY A 94 8.71 -1.76 3.20
N MET A 95 9.44 -2.63 3.87
CA MET A 95 10.33 -2.21 4.97
C MET A 95 11.45 -1.31 4.47
N ASP A 96 12.04 -1.64 3.33
CA ASP A 96 13.04 -0.80 2.68
C ASP A 96 12.44 0.56 2.28
N ALA A 97 11.23 0.57 1.77
CA ALA A 97 10.52 1.79 1.39
C ALA A 97 10.20 2.68 2.60
N ILE A 98 9.82 2.10 3.73
CA ILE A 98 9.61 2.82 4.99
C ILE A 98 10.90 3.46 5.47
N ALA A 99 12.01 2.71 5.47
CA ALA A 99 13.32 3.23 5.88
C ALA A 99 13.75 4.41 5.01
N GLU A 100 13.55 4.30 3.70
CA GLU A 100 13.82 5.37 2.75
C GLU A 100 12.95 6.61 3.00
N ALA A 101 11.64 6.41 3.25
CA ALA A 101 10.71 7.48 3.55
C ALA A 101 11.10 8.24 4.82
N ILE A 102 11.46 7.52 5.88
CA ILE A 102 11.90 8.13 7.14
C ILE A 102 13.16 8.97 6.91
N ASP A 103 14.13 8.47 6.17
CA ASP A 103 15.36 9.20 5.84
C ASP A 103 15.07 10.48 5.06
N LEU A 104 14.20 10.41 4.06
CA LEU A 104 13.79 11.57 3.26
C LEU A 104 13.05 12.62 4.11
N ILE A 105 12.17 12.19 5.00
CA ILE A 105 11.43 13.09 5.90
C ILE A 105 12.38 13.73 6.91
N GLU A 106 13.32 12.98 7.45
CA GLU A 106 14.32 13.50 8.39
C GLU A 106 15.18 14.58 7.75
N LYS A 107 15.59 14.39 6.51
CA LYS A 107 16.37 15.36 5.74
C LYS A 107 15.55 16.50 5.14
N ASP A 108 14.22 16.40 5.24
CA ASP A 108 13.28 17.35 4.63
C ASP A 108 13.53 17.55 3.12
N ASP A 109 13.90 16.48 2.44
CA ASP A 109 14.29 16.45 1.03
C ASP A 109 13.52 15.38 0.28
N PHE A 110 12.28 15.69 -0.10
CA PHE A 110 11.43 14.76 -0.84
C PHE A 110 10.44 15.49 -1.75
N ASP A 111 10.10 14.84 -2.85
CA ASP A 111 9.01 15.22 -3.72
C ASP A 111 7.83 14.25 -3.51
N LEU A 112 6.62 14.78 -3.52
CA LEU A 112 5.41 13.98 -3.36
C LEU A 112 4.88 13.55 -4.72
N ILE A 113 4.49 12.28 -4.80
CA ILE A 113 3.77 11.71 -5.94
C ILE A 113 2.29 11.87 -5.66
N GLU A 114 1.56 12.40 -6.63
CA GLU A 114 0.11 12.57 -6.50
C GLU A 114 -0.59 11.21 -6.38
N ASN A 115 -1.43 11.09 -5.36
CA ASN A 115 -2.33 9.95 -5.19
C ASN A 115 -3.69 10.34 -5.81
N ASP A 116 -3.78 10.24 -7.13
CA ASP A 116 -4.84 10.83 -7.94
C ASP A 116 -6.17 10.10 -7.74
N ASP A 117 -7.12 10.75 -7.09
CA ASP A 117 -8.47 10.20 -6.84
C ASP A 117 -9.24 9.86 -8.11
N SER A 118 -8.94 10.52 -9.23
CA SER A 118 -9.60 10.19 -10.51
C SER A 118 -9.22 8.84 -11.08
N LYS A 119 -8.09 8.30 -10.62
CA LYS A 119 -7.54 7.00 -11.07
C LYS A 119 -7.64 5.91 -10.01
N LYS A 120 -8.27 6.21 -8.88
CA LYS A 120 -8.35 5.26 -7.78
C LYS A 120 -9.18 4.03 -8.13
N THR A 121 -8.79 2.89 -7.55
CA THR A 121 -9.64 1.73 -7.39
C THR A 121 -9.66 1.35 -5.90
N TYR A 122 -10.74 0.78 -5.45
CA TYR A 122 -10.92 0.34 -4.07
C TYR A 122 -11.46 -1.07 -4.04
N TYR A 123 -10.89 -1.91 -3.18
CA TYR A 123 -11.34 -3.27 -2.97
C TYR A 123 -11.52 -3.56 -1.49
N SER A 124 -12.55 -4.34 -1.18
CA SER A 124 -12.81 -4.86 0.15
C SER A 124 -12.41 -6.35 0.22
N PHE A 125 -12.89 -7.08 1.21
CA PHE A 125 -12.66 -8.52 1.27
C PHE A 125 -13.29 -9.22 0.06
N PRO A 126 -12.60 -10.21 -0.55
CA PRO A 126 -13.13 -10.94 -1.69
C PRO A 126 -14.36 -11.75 -1.31
N LYS A 127 -15.30 -11.83 -2.23
CA LYS A 127 -16.48 -12.70 -2.15
C LYS A 127 -16.12 -14.11 -2.63
N ARG A 128 -17.01 -15.07 -2.42
CA ARG A 128 -16.80 -16.44 -2.92
C ARG A 128 -16.60 -16.49 -4.44
N SER A 129 -17.35 -15.68 -5.17
CA SER A 129 -17.19 -15.58 -6.63
C SER A 129 -15.80 -15.06 -7.05
N ASP A 130 -15.24 -14.15 -6.29
CA ASP A 130 -13.89 -13.62 -6.55
C ASP A 130 -12.82 -14.69 -6.32
N VAL A 131 -12.95 -15.46 -5.25
CA VAL A 131 -12.04 -16.57 -4.93
C VAL A 131 -12.14 -17.67 -6.00
N LYS A 132 -13.34 -17.99 -6.45
CA LYS A 132 -13.55 -18.94 -7.55
C LYS A 132 -12.86 -18.49 -8.82
N ASP A 133 -13.02 -17.23 -9.20
CA ASP A 133 -12.36 -16.64 -10.37
C ASP A 133 -10.83 -16.66 -10.23
N PHE A 134 -10.33 -16.37 -9.05
CA PHE A 134 -8.90 -16.44 -8.71
C PHE A 134 -8.34 -17.85 -9.00
N TYR A 135 -8.98 -18.90 -8.50
CA TYR A 135 -8.58 -20.28 -8.77
C TYR A 135 -8.73 -20.66 -10.25
N ASN A 136 -9.80 -20.22 -10.90
CA ASN A 136 -10.05 -20.52 -12.31
C ASN A 136 -8.96 -19.90 -13.21
N LYS A 137 -8.34 -18.82 -12.80
CA LYS A 137 -7.22 -18.18 -13.48
C LYS A 137 -5.86 -18.81 -13.15
N GLY A 138 -5.87 -19.92 -12.42
CA GLY A 138 -4.65 -20.63 -12.04
C GLY A 138 -3.86 -19.98 -10.92
N LYS A 139 -4.45 -19.03 -10.21
CA LYS A 139 -3.78 -18.37 -9.07
C LYS A 139 -3.88 -19.24 -7.83
N ARG A 140 -2.93 -19.06 -6.91
CA ARG A 140 -2.84 -19.86 -5.68
C ARG A 140 -2.51 -18.99 -4.48
N PHE A 141 -3.09 -19.35 -3.34
CA PHE A 141 -2.76 -18.71 -2.06
C PHE A 141 -1.38 -19.16 -1.54
N PHE A 142 -1.05 -20.43 -1.75
CA PHE A 142 0.18 -21.06 -1.23
C PHE A 142 1.01 -21.72 -2.32
#